data_9e16d57562ebed92cc480335058fc90f
#
_entry.id   9e16d57562ebed92cc480335058fc90f
#
_cell.length_a   1.000
_cell.length_b   1.000
_cell.length_c   1.000
_cell.angle_alpha   90.00
_cell.angle_beta   90.00
_cell.angle_gamma   90.00
#
_symmetry.space_group_name_H-M   'P 1'
#
loop_
_entity.id
_entity.type
_entity.pdbx_description
1 polymer ?
#
loop_
_entity_poly.entity_id
_entity_poly.type
_entity_poly.pdbx_seq_one_letter_code
_entity_poly.pdbx_strand_id
1 'polypeptide(L)'
;MKLLLPLACFVCCAIPARAAERPKLQIINGSAQTVDVFWLKSDTERVSNGSVAPGENTVITTTLGHRFAVVGREDKAERIVTSEVPVQAMRFDPPDPDGIPAFYTQRVKAGGFPIVASAQVNPYALKEAAYLVDLMLARRPDVREAMVKSGARLCILAWNEFTTDQPEWRWLAKEPVPGFPGITARDFRDARARGMGGSATDPFCSCGEENLLGYPGDPYSTGNILIHELAHNIHLRGMANVDPGFDARVKAAYDAAMKAGLWKGKYASVNHHEYFAEGVQSWFDDNRENDHDHNHVNTRAELLEYDAGLAALCREVFGDTVLKYTKPATRLRDHLEGYDPAKAPKFVWPERLQAAKAAIRRHAEERSRTGEAASPRVQSATNDP
;
A
#
# COMPACT_ATOMS: atom_id res chain seq x y z
N MET A 1 -49.96 47.82 -6.26
CA MET A 1 -48.52 47.63 -5.98
C MET A 1 -48.26 46.15 -6.25
N LYS A 2 -47.73 45.81 -7.44
CA LYS A 2 -47.45 44.41 -7.87
C LYS A 2 -46.00 44.11 -7.51
N LEU A 3 -45.79 43.14 -6.61
CA LEU A 3 -44.46 42.59 -6.33
C LEU A 3 -44.02 41.65 -7.45
N LEU A 4 -42.93 41.99 -8.12
CA LEU A 4 -42.22 41.12 -9.02
C LEU A 4 -41.17 40.32 -8.21
N LEU A 5 -41.32 39.00 -8.13
CA LEU A 5 -40.25 38.08 -7.65
C LEU A 5 -39.23 37.84 -8.78
N PRO A 6 -37.94 37.89 -8.52
CA PRO A 6 -36.95 37.50 -9.52
C PRO A 6 -36.85 35.98 -9.62
N LEU A 7 -36.95 35.48 -10.83
CA LEU A 7 -36.73 34.08 -11.21
C LEU A 7 -35.22 33.82 -11.22
N ALA A 8 -34.72 33.08 -10.22
CA ALA A 8 -33.31 32.65 -10.19
C ALA A 8 -33.13 31.50 -11.18
N CYS A 9 -32.43 31.75 -12.29
CA CYS A 9 -32.03 30.75 -13.24
C CYS A 9 -30.86 29.94 -12.66
N PHE A 10 -31.09 28.71 -12.22
CA PHE A 10 -30.03 27.76 -11.89
C PHE A 10 -29.35 27.30 -13.19
N VAL A 11 -28.20 27.84 -13.50
CA VAL A 11 -27.34 27.30 -14.56
C VAL A 11 -26.72 26.03 -14.03
N CYS A 12 -27.26 24.90 -14.42
CA CYS A 12 -26.67 23.58 -14.19
C CYS A 12 -25.43 23.45 -15.10
N CYS A 13 -24.26 23.81 -14.59
CA CYS A 13 -23.00 23.50 -15.26
C CYS A 13 -22.82 21.97 -15.28
N ALA A 14 -23.16 21.35 -16.42
CA ALA A 14 -22.80 19.96 -16.68
C ALA A 14 -21.25 19.88 -16.71
N ILE A 15 -20.66 19.29 -15.66
CA ILE A 15 -19.25 18.90 -15.67
C ILE A 15 -19.13 17.84 -16.76
N PRO A 16 -18.25 18.02 -17.79
CA PRO A 16 -18.05 17.01 -18.80
C PRO A 16 -17.59 15.72 -18.10
N ALA A 17 -18.32 14.64 -18.31
CA ALA A 17 -17.91 13.33 -17.85
C ALA A 17 -16.54 13.01 -18.47
N ARG A 18 -15.50 12.98 -17.63
CA ARG A 18 -14.17 12.52 -18.06
C ARG A 18 -14.35 11.11 -18.60
N ALA A 19 -13.88 10.86 -19.81
CA ALA A 19 -13.94 9.51 -20.37
C ALA A 19 -13.30 8.54 -19.38
N ALA A 20 -14.03 7.47 -19.03
CA ALA A 20 -13.53 6.49 -18.07
C ALA A 20 -12.19 5.93 -18.58
N GLU A 21 -11.19 5.96 -17.72
CA GLU A 21 -9.88 5.43 -18.05
C GLU A 21 -10.00 3.93 -18.37
N ARG A 22 -9.33 3.49 -19.45
CA ARG A 22 -9.42 2.10 -19.87
C ARG A 22 -8.74 1.19 -18.84
N PRO A 23 -9.30 -0.02 -18.58
CA PRO A 23 -8.67 -0.99 -17.67
C PRO A 23 -7.22 -1.27 -18.01
N LYS A 24 -6.39 -1.41 -16.99
CA LYS A 24 -4.96 -1.74 -17.05
C LYS A 24 -4.71 -3.06 -16.35
N LEU A 25 -4.11 -4.02 -17.06
CA LEU A 25 -3.65 -5.29 -16.52
C LEU A 25 -2.13 -5.31 -16.53
N GLN A 26 -1.53 -5.37 -15.35
CA GLN A 26 -0.09 -5.52 -15.18
C GLN A 26 0.26 -7.00 -15.12
N ILE A 27 1.25 -7.43 -15.90
CA ILE A 27 1.87 -8.76 -15.82
C ILE A 27 3.24 -8.60 -15.19
N ILE A 28 3.45 -9.22 -14.03
CA ILE A 28 4.71 -9.21 -13.29
C ILE A 28 5.36 -10.59 -13.44
N ASN A 29 6.55 -10.65 -14.03
CA ASN A 29 7.29 -11.89 -14.14
C ASN A 29 8.18 -12.13 -12.92
N GLY A 30 7.73 -12.97 -11.98
CA GLY A 30 8.50 -13.37 -10.81
C GLY A 30 9.39 -14.59 -11.04
N SER A 31 9.31 -15.23 -12.21
CA SER A 31 10.10 -16.43 -12.55
C SER A 31 11.52 -16.06 -13.01
N ALA A 32 12.39 -17.07 -13.11
CA ALA A 32 13.76 -16.91 -13.62
C ALA A 32 13.86 -16.93 -15.15
N GLN A 33 12.76 -17.10 -15.88
CA GLN A 33 12.71 -17.22 -17.35
C GLN A 33 11.91 -16.08 -17.97
N THR A 34 12.13 -15.81 -19.26
CA THR A 34 11.25 -14.93 -20.02
C THR A 34 9.88 -15.57 -20.20
N VAL A 35 8.81 -14.80 -20.07
CA VAL A 35 7.45 -15.23 -20.35
C VAL A 35 6.90 -14.53 -21.58
N ASP A 36 6.10 -15.24 -22.37
CA ASP A 36 5.34 -14.67 -23.48
C ASP A 36 3.91 -14.39 -23.02
N VAL A 37 3.35 -13.28 -23.48
CA VAL A 37 1.99 -12.84 -23.15
C VAL A 37 1.14 -12.88 -24.41
N PHE A 38 -0.02 -13.54 -24.32
CA PHE A 38 -0.96 -13.65 -25.43
C PHE A 38 -2.35 -13.17 -25.01
N TRP A 39 -2.97 -12.32 -25.81
CA TRP A 39 -4.39 -12.07 -25.70
C TRP A 39 -5.17 -13.24 -26.32
N LEU A 40 -6.09 -13.82 -25.56
CA LEU A 40 -6.97 -14.90 -25.99
C LEU A 40 -8.20 -14.29 -26.65
N LYS A 41 -8.11 -14.04 -27.97
CA LYS A 41 -9.20 -13.44 -28.74
C LYS A 41 -10.40 -14.40 -28.85
N SER A 42 -10.13 -15.70 -28.90
CA SER A 42 -11.11 -16.79 -28.80
C SER A 42 -10.45 -18.01 -28.16
N ASP A 43 -11.18 -19.10 -28.02
CA ASP A 43 -10.63 -20.38 -27.47
C ASP A 43 -9.55 -20.99 -28.38
N THR A 44 -9.50 -20.61 -29.67
CA THR A 44 -8.55 -21.13 -30.67
C THR A 44 -7.57 -20.08 -31.20
N GLU A 45 -7.80 -18.78 -30.97
CA GLU A 45 -6.97 -17.69 -31.49
C GLU A 45 -6.24 -16.96 -30.38
N ARG A 46 -4.89 -17.03 -30.42
CA ARG A 46 -3.98 -16.30 -29.53
C ARG A 46 -3.25 -15.22 -30.31
N VAL A 47 -3.31 -13.97 -29.84
CA VAL A 47 -2.60 -12.84 -30.42
C VAL A 47 -1.45 -12.47 -29.49
N SER A 48 -0.22 -12.42 -30.03
CA SER A 48 0.94 -12.04 -29.21
C SER A 48 0.80 -10.61 -28.68
N ASN A 49 1.10 -10.45 -27.39
CA ASN A 49 1.10 -9.16 -26.69
C ASN A 49 2.48 -8.87 -26.08
N GLY A 50 3.53 -9.47 -26.67
CA GLY A 50 4.91 -9.27 -26.28
C GLY A 50 5.43 -10.30 -25.27
N SER A 51 6.57 -9.98 -24.66
CA SER A 51 7.22 -10.82 -23.66
C SER A 51 7.74 -9.99 -22.50
N VAL A 52 7.91 -10.63 -21.32
CA VAL A 52 8.40 -9.99 -20.09
C VAL A 52 9.62 -10.76 -19.59
N ALA A 53 10.74 -10.07 -19.42
CA ALA A 53 11.97 -10.67 -18.91
C ALA A 53 11.87 -11.03 -17.42
N PRO A 54 12.77 -11.88 -16.88
CA PRO A 54 12.81 -12.21 -15.46
C PRO A 54 12.90 -10.97 -14.56
N GLY A 55 12.01 -10.87 -13.59
CA GLY A 55 11.94 -9.75 -12.64
C GLY A 55 11.31 -8.47 -13.18
N GLU A 56 10.97 -8.43 -14.47
CA GLU A 56 10.35 -7.27 -15.11
C GLU A 56 8.81 -7.36 -15.10
N ASN A 57 8.18 -6.28 -15.54
CA ASN A 57 6.73 -6.24 -15.69
C ASN A 57 6.32 -5.46 -16.95
N THR A 58 5.07 -5.63 -17.37
CA THR A 58 4.44 -4.86 -18.43
C THR A 58 3.00 -4.51 -18.06
N VAL A 59 2.51 -3.38 -18.57
CA VAL A 59 1.12 -2.94 -18.35
C VAL A 59 0.38 -2.95 -19.69
N ILE A 60 -0.73 -3.66 -19.74
CA ILE A 60 -1.58 -3.84 -20.91
C ILE A 60 -2.85 -3.01 -20.72
N THR A 61 -3.08 -2.02 -21.59
CA THR A 61 -4.38 -1.34 -21.68
C THR A 61 -5.38 -2.27 -22.37
N THR A 62 -6.47 -2.59 -21.71
CA THR A 62 -7.38 -3.65 -22.14
C THR A 62 -8.85 -3.29 -21.97
N THR A 63 -9.72 -4.28 -21.90
CA THR A 63 -11.17 -4.19 -21.67
C THR A 63 -11.52 -5.26 -20.61
N LEU A 64 -12.46 -4.97 -19.72
CA LEU A 64 -12.94 -5.97 -18.76
C LEU A 64 -13.50 -7.20 -19.51
N GLY A 65 -13.21 -8.39 -18.99
CA GLY A 65 -13.56 -9.66 -19.60
C GLY A 65 -12.52 -10.20 -20.59
N HIS A 66 -11.54 -9.39 -21.06
CA HIS A 66 -10.45 -9.92 -21.87
C HIS A 66 -9.59 -10.89 -21.07
N ARG A 67 -9.18 -11.97 -21.75
CA ARG A 67 -8.36 -13.06 -21.17
C ARG A 67 -6.97 -13.03 -21.79
N PHE A 68 -5.97 -13.26 -20.94
CA PHE A 68 -4.57 -13.32 -21.35
C PHE A 68 -3.94 -14.61 -20.83
N ALA A 69 -3.14 -15.27 -21.69
CA ALA A 69 -2.29 -16.36 -21.27
C ALA A 69 -0.85 -15.83 -21.11
N VAL A 70 -0.22 -16.18 -19.98
CA VAL A 70 1.20 -15.92 -19.71
C VAL A 70 1.91 -17.27 -19.70
N VAL A 71 2.90 -17.46 -20.55
CA VAL A 71 3.54 -18.74 -20.82
C VAL A 71 5.04 -18.65 -20.61
N GLY A 72 5.59 -19.47 -19.74
CA GLY A 72 7.03 -19.61 -19.55
C GLY A 72 7.71 -20.19 -20.81
N ARG A 73 8.83 -19.58 -21.25
CA ARG A 73 9.53 -20.06 -22.46
C ARG A 73 10.21 -21.41 -22.25
N GLU A 74 10.71 -21.67 -21.05
CA GLU A 74 11.49 -22.86 -20.77
C GLU A 74 10.61 -24.02 -20.30
N ASP A 75 9.85 -23.84 -19.19
CA ASP A 75 9.04 -24.87 -18.56
C ASP A 75 7.65 -25.07 -19.17
N LYS A 76 7.25 -24.15 -20.08
CA LYS A 76 5.92 -24.12 -20.72
C LYS A 76 4.76 -23.99 -19.71
N ALA A 77 5.04 -23.64 -18.45
CA ALA A 77 3.99 -23.32 -17.49
C ALA A 77 3.11 -22.20 -18.04
N GLU A 78 1.80 -22.37 -17.96
CA GLU A 78 0.83 -21.40 -18.46
C GLU A 78 -0.09 -20.93 -17.33
N ARG A 79 -0.34 -19.63 -17.28
CA ARG A 79 -1.40 -19.03 -16.46
C ARG A 79 -2.32 -18.18 -17.32
N ILE A 80 -3.62 -18.36 -17.09
CA ILE A 80 -4.64 -17.50 -17.71
C ILE A 80 -5.13 -16.52 -16.67
N VAL A 81 -5.21 -15.23 -17.05
CA VAL A 81 -5.79 -14.17 -16.25
C VAL A 81 -6.91 -13.50 -17.05
N THR A 82 -8.03 -13.22 -16.38
CA THR A 82 -9.11 -12.40 -16.91
C THR A 82 -9.00 -10.99 -16.34
N SER A 83 -9.15 -9.97 -17.17
CA SER A 83 -9.25 -8.58 -16.70
C SER A 83 -10.62 -8.39 -16.04
N GLU A 84 -10.66 -8.34 -14.71
CA GLU A 84 -11.90 -8.30 -13.91
C GLU A 84 -12.17 -6.94 -13.29
N VAL A 85 -11.11 -6.13 -13.08
CA VAL A 85 -11.19 -4.80 -12.46
C VAL A 85 -10.30 -3.79 -13.21
N PRO A 86 -10.60 -2.48 -13.13
CA PRO A 86 -9.86 -1.44 -13.85
C PRO A 86 -8.36 -1.41 -13.57
N VAL A 87 -7.93 -1.61 -12.33
CA VAL A 87 -6.51 -1.63 -11.92
C VAL A 87 -6.20 -3.03 -11.40
N GLN A 88 -5.55 -3.84 -12.22
CA GLN A 88 -5.28 -5.25 -11.92
C GLN A 88 -3.83 -5.60 -12.20
N ALA A 89 -3.28 -6.52 -11.41
CA ALA A 89 -1.98 -7.14 -11.65
C ALA A 89 -2.08 -8.66 -11.52
N MET A 90 -1.24 -9.38 -12.25
CA MET A 90 -1.01 -10.82 -12.11
C MET A 90 0.50 -11.06 -12.03
N ARG A 91 0.95 -11.70 -10.95
CA ARG A 91 2.33 -12.17 -10.84
C ARG A 91 2.43 -13.61 -11.34
N PHE A 92 3.31 -13.84 -12.29
CA PHE A 92 3.66 -15.17 -12.77
C PHE A 92 4.87 -15.69 -11.98
N ASP A 93 4.66 -16.66 -11.13
CA ASP A 93 5.69 -17.26 -10.27
C ASP A 93 5.38 -18.77 -10.05
N PRO A 94 5.56 -19.61 -11.11
CA PRO A 94 5.25 -21.02 -11.00
C PRO A 94 6.21 -21.73 -10.00
N PRO A 95 5.78 -22.85 -9.38
CA PRO A 95 4.53 -23.58 -9.66
C PRO A 95 3.29 -23.06 -8.92
N ASP A 96 3.40 -21.99 -8.14
CA ASP A 96 2.28 -21.50 -7.33
C ASP A 96 1.17 -20.89 -8.21
N PRO A 97 -0.10 -21.35 -8.11
CA PRO A 97 -1.19 -20.88 -8.94
C PRO A 97 -1.60 -19.43 -8.65
N ASP A 98 -1.33 -18.92 -7.45
CA ASP A 98 -1.62 -17.54 -7.05
C ASP A 98 -0.44 -16.59 -7.30
N GLY A 99 0.68 -17.11 -7.88
CA GLY A 99 1.90 -16.34 -8.11
C GLY A 99 2.56 -15.88 -6.82
N ILE A 100 2.45 -16.69 -5.77
CA ILE A 100 3.09 -16.43 -4.49
C ILE A 100 4.49 -17.05 -4.51
N PRO A 101 5.56 -16.26 -4.37
CA PRO A 101 6.92 -16.78 -4.34
C PRO A 101 7.13 -17.86 -3.28
N ALA A 102 7.97 -18.88 -3.59
CA ALA A 102 8.33 -19.95 -2.67
C ALA A 102 9.01 -19.49 -1.37
N PHE A 103 9.48 -18.24 -1.33
CA PHE A 103 9.96 -17.56 -0.14
C PHE A 103 8.90 -17.53 0.99
N TYR A 104 7.62 -17.40 0.62
CA TYR A 104 6.52 -17.35 1.57
C TYR A 104 5.95 -18.73 1.84
N THR A 105 6.29 -19.29 2.99
CA THR A 105 5.84 -20.61 3.43
C THR A 105 4.64 -20.58 4.37
N GLN A 106 4.36 -19.41 4.95
CA GLN A 106 3.19 -19.19 5.80
C GLN A 106 2.16 -18.32 5.06
N ARG A 107 0.89 -18.71 5.14
CA ARG A 107 -0.21 -18.05 4.41
C ARG A 107 -1.49 -18.08 5.23
N VAL A 108 -2.17 -16.95 5.30
CA VAL A 108 -3.53 -16.82 5.83
C VAL A 108 -4.35 -15.93 4.89
N LYS A 109 -5.67 -15.93 5.04
CA LYS A 109 -6.57 -15.06 4.27
C LYS A 109 -7.50 -14.32 5.23
N ALA A 110 -7.60 -13.00 5.09
CA ALA A 110 -8.56 -12.15 5.78
C ALA A 110 -9.74 -11.89 4.85
N GLY A 111 -10.84 -12.64 5.00
CA GLY A 111 -11.99 -12.54 4.10
C GLY A 111 -11.63 -12.71 2.61
N GLY A 112 -10.65 -13.57 2.30
CA GLY A 112 -10.14 -13.80 0.95
C GLY A 112 -8.88 -13.00 0.60
N PHE A 113 -8.58 -11.90 1.27
CA PHE A 113 -7.37 -11.09 1.05
C PHE A 113 -6.12 -11.85 1.51
N PRO A 114 -5.11 -12.07 0.63
CA PRO A 114 -3.95 -12.90 0.96
C PRO A 114 -2.96 -12.16 1.87
N ILE A 115 -2.49 -12.88 2.90
CA ILE A 115 -1.42 -12.45 3.80
C ILE A 115 -0.36 -13.55 3.81
N VAL A 116 0.87 -13.19 3.51
CA VAL A 116 1.96 -14.16 3.35
C VAL A 116 3.19 -13.78 4.17
N ALA A 117 3.97 -14.77 4.57
CA ALA A 117 5.19 -14.57 5.32
C ALA A 117 6.21 -15.71 5.09
N SER A 118 7.48 -15.43 5.34
CA SER A 118 8.52 -16.44 5.38
C SER A 118 8.34 -17.38 6.59
N ALA A 119 9.09 -18.47 6.63
CA ALA A 119 9.14 -19.37 7.78
C ALA A 119 9.67 -18.70 9.07
N GLN A 120 10.36 -17.57 8.97
CA GLN A 120 10.97 -16.88 10.11
C GLN A 120 9.98 -16.02 10.90
N VAL A 121 8.88 -15.61 10.27
CA VAL A 121 7.87 -14.76 10.89
C VAL A 121 7.09 -15.52 11.95
N ASN A 122 6.86 -14.89 13.10
CA ASN A 122 6.01 -15.44 14.14
C ASN A 122 4.58 -15.62 13.63
N PRO A 123 3.97 -16.82 13.72
CA PRO A 123 2.62 -17.07 13.22
C PRO A 123 1.54 -16.14 13.81
N TYR A 124 1.76 -15.60 14.99
CA TYR A 124 0.84 -14.62 15.59
C TYR A 124 0.82 -13.28 14.82
N ALA A 125 1.91 -12.92 14.12
CA ALA A 125 1.91 -11.72 13.27
C ALA A 125 0.91 -11.85 12.11
N LEU A 126 0.81 -13.04 11.49
CA LEU A 126 -0.19 -13.28 10.44
C LEU A 126 -1.63 -13.22 11.01
N LYS A 127 -1.84 -13.74 12.23
CA LYS A 127 -3.16 -13.69 12.88
C LYS A 127 -3.55 -12.24 13.22
N GLU A 128 -2.61 -11.47 13.76
CA GLU A 128 -2.81 -10.04 14.06
C GLU A 128 -3.11 -9.24 12.79
N ALA A 129 -2.33 -9.46 11.74
CA ALA A 129 -2.56 -8.81 10.46
C ALA A 129 -3.94 -9.15 9.88
N ALA A 130 -4.35 -10.41 9.91
CA ALA A 130 -5.67 -10.84 9.45
C ALA A 130 -6.80 -10.16 10.25
N TYR A 131 -6.65 -10.10 11.57
CA TYR A 131 -7.58 -9.41 12.45
C TYR A 131 -7.75 -7.93 12.10
N LEU A 132 -6.63 -7.21 11.90
CA LEU A 132 -6.66 -5.78 11.54
C LEU A 132 -7.28 -5.56 10.14
N VAL A 133 -6.91 -6.36 9.14
CA VAL A 133 -7.50 -6.30 7.80
C VAL A 133 -9.01 -6.53 7.84
N ASP A 134 -9.46 -7.54 8.62
CA ASP A 134 -10.88 -7.83 8.77
C ASP A 134 -11.66 -6.70 9.43
N LEU A 135 -11.08 -6.05 10.43
CA LEU A 135 -11.70 -4.91 11.10
C LEU A 135 -11.74 -3.66 10.21
N MET A 136 -10.64 -3.32 9.54
CA MET A 136 -10.58 -2.16 8.65
C MET A 136 -11.58 -2.29 7.49
N LEU A 137 -11.76 -3.48 6.94
CA LEU A 137 -12.62 -3.74 5.79
C LEU A 137 -13.99 -4.36 6.15
N ALA A 138 -14.36 -4.34 7.44
CA ALA A 138 -15.60 -4.97 7.93
C ALA A 138 -16.86 -4.43 7.22
N ARG A 139 -16.89 -3.14 6.87
CA ARG A 139 -18.01 -2.48 6.22
C ARG A 139 -17.90 -2.38 4.70
N ARG A 140 -16.78 -2.80 4.13
CA ARG A 140 -16.48 -2.67 2.70
C ARG A 140 -16.04 -4.01 2.09
N PRO A 141 -16.95 -5.00 2.07
CA PRO A 141 -16.66 -6.27 1.39
C PRO A 141 -16.41 -6.08 -0.12
N ASP A 142 -17.03 -5.09 -0.74
CA ASP A 142 -16.82 -4.68 -2.13
C ASP A 142 -15.38 -4.22 -2.39
N VAL A 143 -14.82 -3.38 -1.51
CA VAL A 143 -13.42 -2.91 -1.60
C VAL A 143 -12.46 -4.07 -1.40
N ARG A 144 -12.72 -4.95 -0.42
CA ARG A 144 -11.92 -6.15 -0.18
C ARG A 144 -11.90 -7.07 -1.41
N GLU A 145 -13.05 -7.33 -2.00
CA GLU A 145 -13.17 -8.15 -3.21
C GLU A 145 -12.39 -7.52 -4.38
N ALA A 146 -12.52 -6.21 -4.57
CA ALA A 146 -11.77 -5.47 -5.57
C ALA A 146 -10.26 -5.55 -5.36
N MET A 147 -9.78 -5.44 -4.11
CA MET A 147 -8.37 -5.63 -3.77
C MET A 147 -7.89 -7.05 -4.13
N VAL A 148 -8.65 -8.09 -3.79
CA VAL A 148 -8.32 -9.49 -4.14
C VAL A 148 -8.24 -9.66 -5.66
N LYS A 149 -9.24 -9.20 -6.41
CA LYS A 149 -9.25 -9.26 -7.88
C LYS A 149 -8.12 -8.45 -8.50
N SER A 150 -7.72 -7.37 -7.84
CA SER A 150 -6.60 -6.53 -8.30
C SER A 150 -5.22 -7.19 -8.13
N GLY A 151 -5.13 -8.37 -7.52
CA GLY A 151 -3.88 -9.07 -7.22
C GLY A 151 -3.14 -8.53 -6.00
N ALA A 152 -3.79 -7.71 -5.17
CA ALA A 152 -3.19 -7.16 -3.97
C ALA A 152 -2.95 -8.23 -2.90
N ARG A 153 -1.86 -8.11 -2.14
CA ARG A 153 -1.55 -8.93 -0.96
C ARG A 153 -0.67 -8.21 0.04
N LEU A 154 -0.71 -8.67 1.28
CA LEU A 154 0.18 -8.24 2.36
C LEU A 154 1.31 -9.24 2.55
N CYS A 155 2.55 -8.74 2.61
CA CYS A 155 3.77 -9.50 2.83
C CYS A 155 4.38 -9.11 4.18
N ILE A 156 4.42 -10.02 5.17
CA ILE A 156 4.96 -9.72 6.49
C ILE A 156 6.47 -10.03 6.50
N LEU A 157 7.27 -9.08 6.97
CA LEU A 157 8.70 -9.22 7.21
C LEU A 157 8.95 -9.80 8.60
N ALA A 158 9.86 -10.75 8.74
CA ALA A 158 10.41 -11.08 10.04
C ALA A 158 11.25 -9.90 10.59
N TRP A 159 11.42 -9.85 11.91
CA TRP A 159 12.20 -8.79 12.56
C TRP A 159 13.65 -8.65 12.05
N ASN A 160 14.22 -9.72 11.49
CA ASN A 160 15.57 -9.80 10.90
C ASN A 160 15.58 -9.85 9.36
N GLU A 161 14.43 -9.71 8.71
CA GLU A 161 14.28 -9.54 7.26
C GLU A 161 14.05 -8.07 6.93
N PHE A 162 14.48 -7.64 5.74
CA PHE A 162 14.39 -6.25 5.29
C PHE A 162 13.73 -6.17 3.91
N THR A 163 13.38 -4.97 3.49
CA THR A 163 12.62 -4.73 2.24
C THR A 163 13.18 -5.48 1.04
N THR A 164 14.51 -5.46 0.84
CA THR A 164 15.13 -6.11 -0.32
C THR A 164 15.30 -7.62 -0.21
N ASP A 165 15.00 -8.22 0.94
CA ASP A 165 14.96 -9.68 1.10
C ASP A 165 13.65 -10.25 0.52
N GLN A 166 12.58 -9.45 0.48
CA GLN A 166 11.29 -9.86 -0.09
C GLN A 166 11.36 -9.92 -1.63
N PRO A 167 10.82 -10.98 -2.26
CA PRO A 167 10.87 -11.16 -3.71
C PRO A 167 10.25 -10.02 -4.52
N GLU A 168 9.24 -9.33 -3.98
CA GLU A 168 8.54 -8.23 -4.62
C GLU A 168 9.43 -6.99 -4.79
N TRP A 169 10.32 -6.75 -3.82
CA TRP A 169 11.15 -5.53 -3.78
C TRP A 169 12.65 -5.79 -3.89
N ARG A 170 13.06 -7.03 -4.17
CA ARG A 170 14.49 -7.39 -4.34
C ARG A 170 15.19 -6.55 -5.42
N TRP A 171 14.48 -6.15 -6.46
CA TRP A 171 14.99 -5.32 -7.54
C TRP A 171 15.46 -3.94 -7.05
N LEU A 172 14.87 -3.40 -5.99
CA LEU A 172 15.25 -2.11 -5.38
C LEU A 172 16.71 -2.08 -4.90
N ALA A 173 17.31 -3.25 -4.62
CA ALA A 173 18.71 -3.34 -4.22
C ALA A 173 19.69 -2.89 -5.33
N LYS A 174 19.23 -2.81 -6.59
CA LYS A 174 20.01 -2.42 -7.76
C LYS A 174 19.66 -1.00 -8.25
N GLU A 175 18.56 -0.43 -7.77
CA GLU A 175 18.11 0.90 -8.20
C GLU A 175 18.94 2.01 -7.57
N PRO A 176 19.61 2.87 -8.36
CA PRO A 176 20.42 3.96 -7.83
C PRO A 176 19.66 4.85 -6.84
N VAL A 177 20.34 5.33 -5.81
CA VAL A 177 19.77 6.24 -4.81
C VAL A 177 20.56 7.56 -4.83
N PRO A 178 20.15 8.53 -5.64
CA PRO A 178 20.77 9.84 -5.69
C PRO A 178 20.76 10.55 -4.32
N GLY A 179 21.79 11.32 -4.03
CA GLY A 179 21.90 12.11 -2.79
C GLY A 179 22.48 11.36 -1.58
N PHE A 180 22.81 10.06 -1.71
CA PHE A 180 23.38 9.26 -0.62
C PHE A 180 24.73 8.63 -1.02
N PRO A 181 25.81 9.42 -1.19
CA PRO A 181 27.10 8.90 -1.60
C PRO A 181 27.66 7.92 -0.57
N GLY A 182 28.21 6.79 -1.06
CA GLY A 182 28.81 5.76 -0.20
C GLY A 182 27.79 4.81 0.46
N ILE A 183 26.49 5.01 0.27
CA ILE A 183 25.44 4.10 0.72
C ILE A 183 24.99 3.24 -0.46
N THR A 184 24.94 1.92 -0.29
CA THR A 184 24.42 1.02 -1.33
C THR A 184 22.92 1.18 -1.46
N ALA A 185 22.35 0.93 -2.65
CA ALA A 185 20.90 0.95 -2.85
C ALA A 185 20.19 -0.02 -1.89
N ARG A 186 20.75 -1.20 -1.70
CA ARG A 186 20.25 -2.19 -0.74
C ARG A 186 20.16 -1.61 0.67
N ASP A 187 21.27 -1.09 1.20
CA ASP A 187 21.32 -0.60 2.57
C ASP A 187 20.44 0.61 2.78
N PHE A 188 20.33 1.49 1.78
CA PHE A 188 19.39 2.61 1.83
C PHE A 188 17.95 2.11 1.94
N ARG A 189 17.52 1.19 1.04
CA ARG A 189 16.15 0.68 1.01
C ARG A 189 15.80 -0.07 2.30
N ASP A 190 16.71 -0.92 2.77
CA ASP A 190 16.53 -1.70 3.98
C ASP A 190 16.54 -0.83 5.26
N ALA A 191 17.30 0.28 5.27
CA ALA A 191 17.34 1.19 6.40
C ALA A 191 16.15 2.16 6.45
N ARG A 192 15.50 2.42 5.31
CA ARG A 192 14.52 3.49 5.19
C ARG A 192 13.17 3.17 5.84
N ALA A 193 12.67 1.95 5.67
CA ALA A 193 11.32 1.59 6.10
C ALA A 193 11.22 0.14 6.57
N ARG A 194 10.20 -0.12 7.38
CA ARG A 194 9.79 -1.46 7.82
C ARG A 194 8.41 -1.83 7.25
N GLY A 195 7.96 -1.08 6.25
CA GLY A 195 6.75 -1.31 5.47
C GLY A 195 6.84 -0.64 4.11
N MET A 196 6.02 -1.13 3.18
CA MET A 196 5.83 -0.61 1.84
C MET A 196 4.34 -0.62 1.52
N GLY A 197 3.81 0.51 1.03
CA GLY A 197 2.44 0.60 0.54
C GLY A 197 2.29 0.12 -0.90
N GLY A 198 1.09 -0.26 -1.26
CA GLY A 198 0.76 -0.54 -2.65
C GLY A 198 0.55 0.71 -3.49
N SER A 199 0.56 0.53 -4.81
CA SER A 199 0.29 1.60 -5.77
C SER A 199 -0.53 1.07 -6.96
N ALA A 200 -0.84 1.92 -7.91
CA ALA A 200 -1.48 1.50 -9.16
C ALA A 200 -0.63 0.48 -9.95
N THR A 201 0.69 0.49 -9.77
CA THR A 201 1.66 -0.38 -10.45
C THR A 201 2.41 -1.34 -9.52
N ASP A 202 2.11 -1.32 -8.22
CA ASP A 202 2.61 -2.28 -7.23
C ASP A 202 1.43 -2.77 -6.38
N PRO A 203 0.94 -4.01 -6.59
CA PRO A 203 -0.22 -4.51 -5.86
C PRO A 203 0.10 -4.94 -4.42
N PHE A 204 1.38 -4.96 -4.04
CA PHE A 204 1.83 -5.53 -2.78
C PHE A 204 2.01 -4.46 -1.71
N CYS A 205 1.70 -4.78 -0.46
CA CYS A 205 2.10 -4.00 0.70
C CYS A 205 2.83 -4.89 1.72
N SER A 206 3.61 -4.27 2.60
CA SER A 206 4.33 -5.02 3.64
C SER A 206 4.37 -4.27 4.96
N CYS A 207 4.64 -5.02 6.04
CA CYS A 207 4.94 -4.48 7.36
C CYS A 207 5.83 -5.46 8.13
N GLY A 208 6.57 -4.96 9.12
CA GLY A 208 7.42 -5.77 9.99
C GLY A 208 6.62 -6.41 11.13
N GLU A 209 6.93 -7.67 11.45
CA GLU A 209 6.29 -8.38 12.57
C GLU A 209 6.55 -7.72 13.92
N GLU A 210 7.71 -7.05 14.07
CA GLU A 210 8.05 -6.35 15.30
C GLU A 210 7.07 -5.22 15.63
N ASN A 211 6.56 -4.54 14.60
CA ASN A 211 5.54 -3.51 14.75
C ASN A 211 4.16 -4.12 14.98
N LEU A 212 3.80 -5.16 14.23
CA LEU A 212 2.54 -5.88 14.38
C LEU A 212 2.35 -6.45 15.79
N LEU A 213 3.40 -7.01 16.38
CA LEU A 213 3.34 -7.70 17.68
C LEU A 213 3.91 -6.87 18.83
N GLY A 214 4.43 -5.67 18.56
CA GLY A 214 4.97 -4.75 19.55
C GLY A 214 6.26 -5.25 20.20
N TYR A 215 7.22 -5.75 19.42
CA TYR A 215 8.48 -6.25 19.94
C TYR A 215 9.30 -5.14 20.63
N PRO A 216 10.08 -5.48 21.66
CA PRO A 216 11.02 -4.53 22.25
C PRO A 216 11.96 -3.97 21.19
N GLY A 217 12.13 -2.65 21.14
CA GLY A 217 13.01 -1.97 20.19
C GLY A 217 12.37 -1.68 18.82
N ASP A 218 11.07 -1.96 18.64
CA ASP A 218 10.34 -1.53 17.45
C ASP A 218 10.54 -0.03 17.20
N PRO A 219 11.12 0.36 16.03
CA PRO A 219 11.40 1.77 15.72
C PRO A 219 10.15 2.61 15.44
N TYR A 220 9.00 1.97 15.28
CA TYR A 220 7.70 2.60 14.99
C TYR A 220 6.67 2.29 16.07
N SER A 221 7.14 2.09 17.29
CA SER A 221 6.34 1.59 18.42
C SER A 221 5.16 2.48 18.84
N THR A 222 5.02 3.69 18.31
CA THR A 222 3.92 4.63 18.60
C THR A 222 2.83 4.65 17.54
N GLY A 223 2.96 3.84 16.49
CA GLY A 223 1.96 3.68 15.43
C GLY A 223 1.98 2.26 14.88
N ASN A 224 1.06 1.94 13.97
CA ASN A 224 0.97 0.64 13.30
C ASN A 224 1.21 0.80 11.80
N ILE A 225 2.30 0.21 11.31
CA ILE A 225 2.71 0.31 9.91
C ILE A 225 1.69 -0.38 8.99
N LEU A 226 1.08 -1.51 9.41
CA LEU A 226 0.10 -2.19 8.58
C LEU A 226 -1.08 -1.26 8.25
N ILE A 227 -1.59 -0.50 9.23
CA ILE A 227 -2.73 0.41 9.00
C ILE A 227 -2.37 1.45 7.93
N HIS A 228 -1.17 2.00 7.97
CA HIS A 228 -0.67 2.95 6.96
C HIS A 228 -0.53 2.30 5.58
N GLU A 229 0.24 1.22 5.47
CA GLU A 229 0.55 0.61 4.18
C GLU A 229 -0.68 -0.08 3.53
N LEU A 230 -1.57 -0.64 4.36
CA LEU A 230 -2.83 -1.17 3.86
C LEU A 230 -3.77 -0.05 3.36
N ALA A 231 -3.72 1.15 3.97
CA ALA A 231 -4.49 2.30 3.49
C ALA A 231 -4.14 2.65 2.04
N HIS A 232 -2.87 2.57 1.64
CA HIS A 232 -2.47 2.73 0.23
C HIS A 232 -3.13 1.68 -0.67
N ASN A 233 -3.13 0.40 -0.26
CA ASN A 233 -3.79 -0.66 -1.02
C ASN A 233 -5.31 -0.48 -1.07
N ILE A 234 -5.94 -0.09 0.03
CA ILE A 234 -7.37 0.24 0.06
C ILE A 234 -7.67 1.39 -0.91
N HIS A 235 -6.86 2.44 -0.93
CA HIS A 235 -7.01 3.58 -1.83
C HIS A 235 -6.83 3.17 -3.28
N LEU A 236 -5.64 2.62 -3.63
CA LEU A 236 -5.17 2.51 -5.01
C LEU A 236 -5.49 1.16 -5.68
N ARG A 237 -5.89 0.15 -4.90
CA ARG A 237 -6.25 -1.19 -5.40
C ARG A 237 -7.67 -1.60 -5.04
N GLY A 238 -8.25 -0.99 -4.01
CA GLY A 238 -9.62 -1.19 -3.58
C GLY A 238 -10.55 -0.11 -4.15
N MET A 239 -10.47 1.09 -3.59
CA MET A 239 -11.34 2.22 -3.96
C MET A 239 -11.20 2.62 -5.43
N ALA A 240 -9.98 2.64 -5.98
CA ALA A 240 -9.76 2.91 -7.41
C ALA A 240 -10.53 1.97 -8.35
N ASN A 241 -10.86 0.76 -7.88
CA ASN A 241 -11.61 -0.25 -8.64
C ASN A 241 -13.12 -0.19 -8.42
N VAL A 242 -13.59 0.30 -7.28
CA VAL A 242 -15.02 0.39 -6.98
C VAL A 242 -15.58 1.80 -7.19
N ASP A 243 -14.75 2.81 -7.10
CA ASP A 243 -15.09 4.23 -7.31
C ASP A 243 -13.93 4.97 -7.99
N PRO A 244 -13.89 5.04 -9.31
CA PRO A 244 -12.83 5.71 -10.07
C PRO A 244 -12.65 7.21 -9.75
N GLY A 245 -13.65 7.82 -9.10
CA GLY A 245 -13.59 9.23 -8.68
C GLY A 245 -12.93 9.45 -7.31
N PHE A 246 -12.66 8.38 -6.54
CA PHE A 246 -12.18 8.50 -5.16
C PHE A 246 -10.82 9.19 -5.07
N ASP A 247 -9.84 8.80 -5.88
CA ASP A 247 -8.51 9.40 -5.90
C ASP A 247 -8.55 10.91 -6.19
N ALA A 248 -9.38 11.33 -7.15
CA ALA A 248 -9.58 12.75 -7.45
C ALA A 248 -10.18 13.53 -6.26
N ARG A 249 -11.06 12.90 -5.45
CA ARG A 249 -11.59 13.52 -4.22
C ARG A 249 -10.53 13.60 -3.11
N VAL A 250 -9.70 12.56 -2.97
CA VAL A 250 -8.56 12.59 -2.03
C VAL A 250 -7.61 13.72 -2.42
N LYS A 251 -7.27 13.83 -3.72
CA LYS A 251 -6.42 14.91 -4.21
C LYS A 251 -7.03 16.29 -3.98
N ALA A 252 -8.31 16.48 -4.22
CA ALA A 252 -8.99 17.76 -4.00
C ALA A 252 -9.00 18.16 -2.51
N ALA A 253 -9.21 17.19 -1.60
CA ALA A 253 -9.12 17.42 -0.16
C ALA A 253 -7.70 17.77 0.27
N TYR A 254 -6.69 17.07 -0.25
CA TYR A 254 -5.28 17.37 -0.04
C TYR A 254 -4.94 18.80 -0.49
N ASP A 255 -5.29 19.17 -1.72
CA ASP A 255 -5.02 20.51 -2.27
C ASP A 255 -5.68 21.61 -1.40
N ALA A 256 -6.90 21.36 -0.91
CA ALA A 256 -7.60 22.28 -0.01
C ALA A 256 -6.91 22.40 1.37
N ALA A 257 -6.47 21.28 1.95
CA ALA A 257 -5.73 21.23 3.21
C ALA A 257 -4.39 21.97 3.09
N MET A 258 -3.62 21.73 2.00
CA MET A 258 -2.37 22.44 1.74
C MET A 258 -2.59 23.94 1.59
N LYS A 259 -3.62 24.37 0.86
CA LYS A 259 -4.00 25.77 0.72
C LYS A 259 -4.39 26.41 2.04
N ALA A 260 -5.03 25.67 2.94
CA ALA A 260 -5.38 26.13 4.29
C ALA A 260 -4.18 26.14 5.25
N GLY A 261 -3.00 25.63 4.83
CA GLY A 261 -1.79 25.54 5.66
C GLY A 261 -1.80 24.38 6.66
N LEU A 262 -2.75 23.44 6.51
CA LEU A 262 -2.77 22.20 7.32
C LEU A 262 -1.60 21.29 6.95
N TRP A 263 -1.15 20.48 7.88
CA TRP A 263 -0.09 19.47 7.71
C TRP A 263 1.27 20.04 7.24
N LYS A 264 1.47 21.34 7.27
CA LYS A 264 2.68 22.01 6.77
C LYS A 264 3.95 21.42 7.37
N GLY A 265 4.86 20.94 6.51
CA GLY A 265 6.13 20.32 6.90
C GLY A 265 5.98 18.94 7.56
N LYS A 266 4.81 18.33 7.52
CA LYS A 266 4.53 17.00 8.07
C LYS A 266 4.40 15.96 6.96
N TYR A 267 4.48 14.67 7.31
CA TYR A 267 4.49 13.59 6.33
C TYR A 267 3.21 13.55 5.49
N ALA A 268 2.06 13.85 6.06
CA ALA A 268 0.80 14.02 5.33
C ALA A 268 0.85 15.11 4.24
N SER A 269 1.83 16.03 4.25
CA SER A 269 1.98 17.05 3.20
C SER A 269 2.81 16.60 1.99
N VAL A 270 3.33 15.38 1.99
CA VAL A 270 4.22 14.86 0.93
C VAL A 270 3.47 14.72 -0.41
N ASN A 271 2.33 14.07 -0.39
CA ASN A 271 1.41 13.90 -1.51
C ASN A 271 0.04 13.43 -1.00
N HIS A 272 -0.95 13.37 -1.88
CA HIS A 272 -2.32 13.00 -1.50
C HIS A 272 -2.48 11.52 -1.08
N HIS A 273 -1.57 10.63 -1.49
CA HIS A 273 -1.60 9.23 -1.05
C HIS A 273 -1.15 9.10 0.41
N GLU A 274 -0.04 9.78 0.77
CA GLU A 274 0.43 9.84 2.16
C GLU A 274 -0.57 10.59 3.06
N TYR A 275 -1.17 11.66 2.56
CA TYR A 275 -2.23 12.40 3.25
C TYR A 275 -3.39 11.49 3.64
N PHE A 276 -3.86 10.64 2.72
CA PHE A 276 -4.92 9.70 3.03
C PHE A 276 -4.47 8.63 4.04
N ALA A 277 -3.27 8.05 3.88
CA ALA A 277 -2.76 7.01 4.77
C ALA A 277 -2.55 7.53 6.21
N GLU A 278 -2.01 8.75 6.38
CA GLU A 278 -1.89 9.43 7.68
C GLU A 278 -3.26 9.70 8.31
N GLY A 279 -4.23 10.13 7.49
CA GLY A 279 -5.62 10.29 7.95
C GLY A 279 -6.25 8.99 8.41
N VAL A 280 -5.96 7.87 7.74
CA VAL A 280 -6.45 6.55 8.15
C VAL A 280 -5.84 6.11 9.48
N GLN A 281 -4.55 6.35 9.72
CA GLN A 281 -3.96 6.08 11.03
C GLN A 281 -4.66 6.89 12.13
N SER A 282 -4.86 8.19 11.94
CA SER A 282 -5.60 9.03 12.90
C SER A 282 -7.06 8.57 13.05
N TRP A 283 -7.71 8.08 11.98
CA TRP A 283 -9.08 7.56 12.04
C TRP A 283 -9.24 6.34 12.96
N PHE A 284 -8.17 5.55 13.11
CA PHE A 284 -8.13 4.39 13.98
C PHE A 284 -7.45 4.66 15.33
N ASP A 285 -7.19 5.92 15.68
CA ASP A 285 -6.46 6.37 16.89
C ASP A 285 -5.05 5.75 16.97
N ASP A 286 -4.32 5.73 15.87
CA ASP A 286 -3.06 4.99 15.72
C ASP A 286 -1.92 5.83 15.11
N ASN A 287 -2.11 7.11 14.87
CA ASN A 287 -1.03 7.90 14.29
C ASN A 287 0.01 8.27 15.33
N ARG A 288 1.23 8.57 14.88
CA ARG A 288 2.29 9.15 15.69
C ARG A 288 1.98 10.63 15.96
N GLU A 289 2.50 11.17 17.06
CA GLU A 289 2.24 12.55 17.43
C GLU A 289 3.53 13.31 17.78
N ASN A 290 3.52 14.61 17.49
CA ASN A 290 4.49 15.59 17.97
C ASN A 290 5.97 15.24 17.72
N ASP A 291 6.25 14.58 16.59
CA ASP A 291 7.62 14.33 16.12
C ASP A 291 7.94 15.16 14.86
N HIS A 292 9.09 14.89 14.21
CA HIS A 292 9.49 15.65 13.03
C HIS A 292 8.55 15.46 11.84
N ASP A 293 7.92 14.29 11.71
CA ASP A 293 7.01 13.94 10.61
C ASP A 293 5.53 14.15 10.94
N HIS A 294 5.15 14.23 12.22
CA HIS A 294 3.76 14.26 12.68
C HIS A 294 3.48 15.46 13.59
N ASN A 295 2.26 15.99 13.52
CA ASN A 295 1.75 16.99 14.45
C ASN A 295 0.98 16.32 15.62
N HIS A 296 0.06 17.05 16.25
CA HIS A 296 -0.74 16.56 17.38
C HIS A 296 -1.90 15.64 16.95
N VAL A 297 -2.20 15.54 15.65
CA VAL A 297 -3.40 14.83 15.16
C VAL A 297 -3.13 13.34 15.08
N ASN A 298 -3.42 12.61 16.16
CA ASN A 298 -3.21 11.17 16.24
C ASN A 298 -4.49 10.36 16.54
N THR A 299 -5.60 11.04 16.79
CA THR A 299 -6.91 10.43 17.07
C THR A 299 -7.98 10.87 16.07
N ARG A 300 -9.03 10.07 15.95
CA ARG A 300 -10.22 10.40 15.14
C ARG A 300 -10.85 11.73 15.55
N ALA A 301 -10.92 11.99 16.85
CA ALA A 301 -11.51 13.22 17.36
C ALA A 301 -10.72 14.44 16.89
N GLU A 302 -9.41 14.41 16.99
CA GLU A 302 -8.52 15.47 16.52
C GLU A 302 -8.57 15.61 15.01
N LEU A 303 -8.62 14.49 14.25
CA LEU A 303 -8.76 14.53 12.79
C LEU A 303 -10.06 15.21 12.36
N LEU A 304 -11.18 14.91 13.03
CA LEU A 304 -12.48 15.56 12.76
C LEU A 304 -12.45 17.07 13.00
N GLU A 305 -11.73 17.53 14.01
CA GLU A 305 -11.56 18.94 14.33
C GLU A 305 -10.57 19.63 13.39
N TYR A 306 -9.43 18.98 13.10
CA TYR A 306 -8.33 19.58 12.37
C TYR A 306 -8.53 19.59 10.86
N ASP A 307 -8.99 18.44 10.29
CA ASP A 307 -9.19 18.26 8.85
C ASP A 307 -10.48 17.48 8.56
N ALA A 308 -11.60 18.19 8.59
CA ALA A 308 -12.92 17.60 8.35
C ALA A 308 -13.05 17.00 6.94
N GLY A 309 -12.28 17.48 5.95
CA GLY A 309 -12.27 16.95 4.59
C GLY A 309 -11.67 15.55 4.54
N LEU A 310 -10.51 15.36 5.16
CA LEU A 310 -9.86 14.05 5.28
C LEU A 310 -10.68 13.09 6.13
N ALA A 311 -11.23 13.57 7.25
CA ALA A 311 -12.11 12.78 8.11
C ALA A 311 -13.35 12.27 7.38
N ALA A 312 -13.94 13.08 6.48
CA ALA A 312 -15.09 12.67 5.66
C ALA A 312 -14.73 11.53 4.70
N LEU A 313 -13.55 11.57 4.07
CA LEU A 313 -13.04 10.50 3.20
C LEU A 313 -12.79 9.21 3.99
N CYS A 314 -12.20 9.31 5.19
CA CYS A 314 -12.02 8.16 6.07
C CYS A 314 -13.37 7.56 6.48
N ARG A 315 -14.36 8.38 6.82
CA ARG A 315 -15.72 7.93 7.15
C ARG A 315 -16.40 7.25 5.96
N GLU A 316 -16.21 7.75 4.75
CA GLU A 316 -16.76 7.14 3.51
C GLU A 316 -16.24 5.71 3.33
N VAL A 317 -14.95 5.48 3.60
CA VAL A 317 -14.31 4.17 3.41
C VAL A 317 -14.59 3.24 4.59
N PHE A 318 -14.41 3.70 5.83
CA PHE A 318 -14.40 2.85 7.03
C PHE A 318 -15.69 2.94 7.84
N GLY A 319 -16.53 3.94 7.57
CA GLY A 319 -17.72 4.23 8.38
C GLY A 319 -17.39 4.68 9.81
N ASP A 320 -18.42 4.83 10.63
CA ASP A 320 -18.26 5.08 12.06
C ASP A 320 -17.96 3.76 12.80
N THR A 321 -16.80 3.18 12.51
CA THR A 321 -16.34 1.96 13.19
C THR A 321 -15.98 2.26 14.64
N VAL A 322 -16.21 1.28 15.51
CA VAL A 322 -15.76 1.32 16.93
C VAL A 322 -14.30 0.91 17.07
N LEU A 323 -13.65 0.48 15.97
CA LEU A 323 -12.25 0.10 16.00
C LEU A 323 -11.41 1.30 16.42
N LYS A 324 -10.69 1.10 17.52
CA LYS A 324 -9.53 1.88 17.93
C LYS A 324 -8.38 0.92 18.03
N TYR A 325 -7.26 1.28 17.44
CA TYR A 325 -6.09 0.43 17.55
C TYR A 325 -5.62 0.36 19.00
N THR A 326 -5.22 -0.83 19.43
CA THR A 326 -4.58 -1.07 20.72
C THR A 326 -3.45 -2.06 20.53
N LYS A 327 -2.37 -1.90 21.29
CA LYS A 327 -1.20 -2.78 21.17
C LYS A 327 -1.54 -4.23 21.50
N PRO A 328 -0.99 -5.21 20.78
CA PRO A 328 -1.22 -6.64 21.02
C PRO A 328 -1.02 -7.08 22.47
N ALA A 329 0.01 -6.55 23.13
CA ALA A 329 0.30 -6.89 24.53
C ALA A 329 -0.83 -6.52 25.51
N THR A 330 -1.77 -5.65 25.11
CA THR A 330 -2.92 -5.24 25.96
C THR A 330 -4.17 -6.11 25.72
N ARG A 331 -4.14 -7.05 24.77
CA ARG A 331 -5.30 -7.88 24.37
C ARG A 331 -4.91 -9.30 23.97
N LEU A 332 -4.17 -9.99 24.85
CA LEU A 332 -3.70 -11.37 24.66
C LEU A 332 -4.85 -12.40 24.79
N ARG A 333 -5.82 -12.30 23.90
CA ARG A 333 -7.02 -13.15 23.82
C ARG A 333 -7.40 -13.37 22.35
N ASP A 334 -8.40 -14.20 22.10
CA ASP A 334 -8.91 -14.51 20.76
C ASP A 334 -7.78 -14.97 19.83
N HIS A 335 -7.53 -14.26 18.73
CA HIS A 335 -6.49 -14.59 17.76
C HIS A 335 -5.05 -14.51 18.34
N LEU A 336 -4.84 -13.83 19.46
CA LEU A 336 -3.55 -13.73 20.17
C LEU A 336 -3.48 -14.63 21.43
N GLU A 337 -4.47 -15.49 21.64
CA GLU A 337 -4.40 -16.46 22.74
C GLU A 337 -3.17 -17.36 22.58
N GLY A 338 -2.39 -17.46 23.68
CA GLY A 338 -1.12 -18.19 23.70
C GLY A 338 0.11 -17.43 23.17
N TYR A 339 -0.05 -16.20 22.65
CA TYR A 339 1.09 -15.35 22.37
C TYR A 339 1.74 -14.86 23.68
N ASP A 340 3.06 -15.04 23.79
CA ASP A 340 3.86 -14.59 24.94
C ASP A 340 4.81 -13.46 24.54
N PRO A 341 4.47 -12.19 24.79
CA PRO A 341 5.34 -11.05 24.44
C PRO A 341 6.71 -11.07 25.13
N ALA A 342 6.84 -11.78 26.28
CA ALA A 342 8.11 -11.88 26.98
C ALA A 342 9.16 -12.72 26.22
N LYS A 343 8.71 -13.55 25.29
CA LYS A 343 9.58 -14.35 24.40
C LYS A 343 9.89 -13.68 23.08
N ALA A 344 9.33 -12.47 22.84
CA ALA A 344 9.57 -11.74 21.60
C ALA A 344 11.05 -11.34 21.48
N PRO A 345 11.65 -11.47 20.31
CA PRO A 345 13.01 -10.99 20.09
C PRO A 345 13.05 -9.45 20.20
N LYS A 346 14.20 -8.92 20.60
CA LYS A 346 14.41 -7.48 20.58
C LYS A 346 14.81 -7.06 19.15
N PHE A 347 14.06 -6.14 18.55
CA PHE A 347 14.45 -5.55 17.27
C PHE A 347 15.69 -4.66 17.45
N VAL A 348 16.68 -4.85 16.61
CA VAL A 348 17.89 -4.02 16.55
C VAL A 348 18.29 -3.84 15.08
N TRP A 349 18.51 -2.60 14.67
CA TRP A 349 19.05 -2.33 13.33
C TRP A 349 20.43 -2.95 13.18
N PRO A 350 20.69 -3.82 12.18
CA PRO A 350 21.99 -4.45 11.98
C PRO A 350 23.07 -3.42 11.65
N GLU A 351 24.33 -3.76 11.98
CA GLU A 351 25.49 -2.89 11.80
C GLU A 351 25.60 -2.33 10.38
N ARG A 352 25.36 -3.17 9.35
CA ARG A 352 25.40 -2.73 7.94
C ARG A 352 24.47 -1.56 7.62
N LEU A 353 23.40 -1.36 8.38
CA LEU A 353 22.39 -0.32 8.14
C LEU A 353 22.66 0.97 8.93
N GLN A 354 23.60 0.99 9.88
CA GLN A 354 23.85 2.15 10.73
C GLN A 354 24.27 3.39 9.93
N ALA A 355 25.16 3.22 8.95
CA ALA A 355 25.61 4.32 8.09
C ALA A 355 24.46 4.90 7.26
N ALA A 356 23.62 4.03 6.69
CA ALA A 356 22.44 4.44 5.91
C ALA A 356 21.41 5.15 6.81
N LYS A 357 21.11 4.63 7.99
CA LYS A 357 20.24 5.27 8.97
C LYS A 357 20.71 6.67 9.34
N ALA A 358 22.01 6.81 9.64
CA ALA A 358 22.60 8.10 9.98
C ALA A 358 22.53 9.10 8.80
N ALA A 359 22.78 8.64 7.57
CA ALA A 359 22.67 9.48 6.37
C ALA A 359 21.23 9.93 6.10
N ILE A 360 20.25 9.02 6.19
CA ILE A 360 18.82 9.33 6.02
C ILE A 360 18.39 10.37 7.06
N ARG A 361 18.78 10.19 8.32
CA ARG A 361 18.45 11.12 9.40
C ARG A 361 19.04 12.52 9.16
N ARG A 362 20.32 12.63 8.82
CA ARG A 362 20.95 13.93 8.49
C ARG A 362 20.24 14.63 7.35
N HIS A 363 19.91 13.90 6.29
CA HIS A 363 19.20 14.46 5.14
C HIS A 363 17.79 14.96 5.52
N ALA A 364 17.09 14.25 6.40
CA ALA A 364 15.78 14.69 6.92
C ALA A 364 15.91 15.96 7.79
N GLU A 365 16.92 16.03 8.66
CA GLU A 365 17.22 17.20 9.49
C GLU A 365 17.61 18.44 8.65
N GLU A 366 18.37 18.25 7.57
CA GLU A 366 18.74 19.33 6.64
C GLU A 366 17.52 19.89 5.90
N ARG A 367 16.64 19.04 5.38
CA ARG A 367 15.40 19.45 4.73
C ARG A 367 14.45 20.18 5.70
N SER A 368 14.32 19.69 6.91
CA SER A 368 13.51 20.38 7.95
C SER A 368 14.02 21.78 8.21
N ARG A 369 15.33 22.02 8.16
CA ARG A 369 15.93 23.36 8.33
C ARG A 369 15.72 24.28 7.12
N THR A 370 15.69 23.72 5.91
CA THR A 370 15.48 24.49 4.66
C THR A 370 14.01 24.70 4.34
N GLY A 371 13.08 24.08 5.07
CA GLY A 371 11.65 24.15 4.82
C GLY A 371 11.19 23.34 3.61
N GLU A 372 12.02 22.46 3.09
CA GLU A 372 11.64 21.53 2.03
C GLU A 372 10.70 20.45 2.56
N ALA A 373 9.70 20.11 1.76
CA ALA A 373 8.74 19.05 2.09
C ALA A 373 9.45 17.69 2.32
N ALA A 374 8.88 16.85 3.17
CA ALA A 374 9.34 15.47 3.33
C ALA A 374 9.33 14.75 1.97
N SER A 375 10.35 13.94 1.68
CA SER A 375 10.34 13.10 0.47
C SER A 375 9.42 11.91 0.67
N PRO A 376 8.58 11.54 -0.32
CA PRO A 376 7.79 10.33 -0.24
C PRO A 376 8.72 9.13 0.06
N ARG A 377 8.23 8.20 0.84
CA ARG A 377 8.83 6.85 0.86
C ARG A 377 8.79 6.40 -0.58
N VAL A 378 9.93 6.18 -1.22
CA VAL A 378 10.01 5.96 -2.67
C VAL A 378 9.17 4.73 -3.01
N GLN A 379 7.92 4.96 -3.31
CA GLN A 379 7.14 4.09 -4.17
C GLN A 379 7.81 4.17 -5.54
N SER A 380 7.94 3.05 -6.21
CA SER A 380 8.59 2.91 -7.52
C SER A 380 8.47 4.18 -8.35
N ALA A 381 9.61 4.66 -8.86
CA ALA A 381 9.62 5.68 -9.89
C ALA A 381 8.88 5.13 -11.12
N THR A 382 7.57 5.30 -11.14
CA THR A 382 6.79 5.21 -12.35
C THR A 382 6.44 6.64 -12.70
N ASN A 383 7.08 7.11 -13.77
CA ASN A 383 6.74 8.33 -14.47
C ASN A 383 5.22 8.45 -14.54
N ASP A 384 4.67 9.39 -13.78
CA ASP A 384 3.39 9.98 -14.14
C ASP A 384 3.63 10.75 -15.46
N PRO A 385 2.81 10.54 -16.51
CA PRO A 385 2.90 11.26 -17.76
C PRO A 385 2.52 12.73 -17.61
#